data_609e5aeb2f84a4b1c3ab299b344af6c9
#
_entry.id   609e5aeb2f84a4b1c3ab299b344af6c9
#
_cell.length_a   1.000
_cell.length_b   1.000
_cell.length_c   1.000
_cell.angle_alpha   90.00
_cell.angle_beta   90.00
_cell.angle_gamma   90.00
#
_symmetry.space_group_name_H-M   'P 1'
#
loop_
_entity.id
_entity.type
_entity.pdbx_description
1 polymer ?
#
loop_
_entity_poly.entity_id
_entity_poly.type
_entity_poly.pdbx_seq_one_letter_code
_entity_poly.pdbx_strand_id
1 'polypeptide(L)'
;VGVATLTISGPQSPPPTDLAELINSGSAFWSLSTARELDDAILYLRFNEPEIGVLKFASHGDLSRVLSYDQFLEQHSDHWLCREIRLYWKRVLKRLDVTSRSMVSVIEPGSCFSGTLAEILFACDRSYMLSGMPEGTNIPPASILLTSVNFGAYPMSNGLTRLETRFLGQPELLKEIETKVDTPLLGDECESMGLVTFAFDEIDWDDEIRIFLEERAAFSPDAMIGMEANLRFAGPETMETKIFSRLSAWQNWIFQRPNAVGQKGALKRYGSGL
;
A
#
# COMPACT_ATOMS: atom_id res chain seq x y z
N VAL A 1 16.34 8.62 -9.05
CA VAL A 1 15.86 8.04 -10.29
C VAL A 1 15.34 6.64 -9.98
N GLY A 2 14.26 6.20 -10.62
CA GLY A 2 13.68 4.85 -10.40
C GLY A 2 12.64 4.74 -9.28
N VAL A 3 12.40 5.80 -8.51
CA VAL A 3 11.40 5.87 -7.43
C VAL A 3 10.36 6.93 -7.75
N ALA A 4 9.08 6.59 -7.58
CA ALA A 4 7.98 7.56 -7.57
C ALA A 4 7.37 7.62 -6.15
N THR A 5 7.10 8.83 -5.67
CA THR A 5 6.40 9.05 -4.41
C THR A 5 4.95 9.43 -4.67
N LEU A 6 4.03 8.68 -4.06
CA LEU A 6 2.59 8.97 -4.05
C LEU A 6 2.21 9.42 -2.64
N THR A 7 1.83 10.67 -2.50
CA THR A 7 1.39 11.22 -1.22
C THR A 7 -0.12 11.38 -1.22
N ILE A 8 -0.78 10.70 -0.28
CA ILE A 8 -2.24 10.73 -0.14
C ILE A 8 -2.62 11.80 0.91
N SER A 9 -3.40 12.77 0.48
CA SER A 9 -3.93 13.80 1.38
C SER A 9 -5.24 13.34 2.02
N GLY A 10 -5.27 13.30 3.34
CA GLY A 10 -6.50 13.07 4.11
C GLY A 10 -7.53 14.18 3.89
N PRO A 11 -8.79 13.94 4.27
CA PRO A 11 -9.86 14.90 4.09
C PRO A 11 -9.64 16.16 4.94
N GLN A 12 -9.86 17.34 4.35
CA GLN A 12 -9.67 18.64 5.00
C GLN A 12 -10.89 19.07 5.82
N SER A 13 -12.06 18.48 5.56
CA SER A 13 -13.33 18.74 6.23
C SER A 13 -13.97 17.43 6.70
N PRO A 14 -14.90 17.47 7.66
CA PRO A 14 -15.69 16.30 8.02
C PRO A 14 -16.50 15.79 6.83
N PRO A 15 -16.95 14.52 6.87
CA PRO A 15 -17.83 13.97 5.83
C PRO A 15 -19.17 14.74 5.78
N PRO A 16 -19.93 14.59 4.68
CA PRO A 16 -21.30 15.08 4.61
C PRO A 16 -22.15 14.64 5.80
N THR A 17 -23.11 15.46 6.18
CA THR A 17 -24.04 15.15 7.28
C THR A 17 -25.15 14.19 6.83
N ASP A 18 -25.43 14.15 5.53
CA ASP A 18 -26.47 13.30 4.93
C ASP A 18 -26.17 12.92 3.48
N LEU A 19 -27.06 12.09 2.93
CA LEU A 19 -26.95 11.62 1.54
C LEU A 19 -27.19 12.72 0.49
N ALA A 20 -27.94 13.77 0.82
CA ALA A 20 -28.16 14.87 -0.11
C ALA A 20 -26.87 15.69 -0.30
N GLU A 21 -26.15 15.95 0.76
CA GLU A 21 -24.82 16.58 0.68
C GLU A 21 -23.82 15.70 -0.06
N LEU A 22 -23.84 14.37 0.14
CA LEU A 22 -22.99 13.44 -0.62
C LEU A 22 -23.29 13.56 -2.11
N ILE A 23 -24.57 13.51 -2.52
CA ILE A 23 -24.97 13.60 -3.92
C ILE A 23 -24.56 14.94 -4.52
N ASN A 24 -24.72 16.04 -3.79
CA ASN A 24 -24.31 17.37 -4.22
C ASN A 24 -22.78 17.49 -4.37
N SER A 25 -22.01 16.83 -3.51
CA SER A 25 -20.56 16.77 -3.61
C SER A 25 -20.09 16.02 -4.87
N GLY A 26 -20.85 15.00 -5.27
CA GLY A 26 -20.59 14.24 -6.49
C GLY A 26 -19.17 13.71 -6.58
N SER A 27 -18.47 14.03 -7.65
CA SER A 27 -17.07 13.60 -7.85
C SER A 27 -16.06 14.29 -6.93
N ALA A 28 -16.43 15.36 -6.24
CA ALA A 28 -15.60 16.06 -5.28
C ALA A 28 -15.66 15.44 -3.87
N PHE A 29 -16.52 14.45 -3.63
CA PHE A 29 -16.53 13.70 -2.37
C PHE A 29 -15.15 13.06 -2.16
N TRP A 30 -14.48 13.41 -1.05
CA TRP A 30 -13.07 13.09 -0.85
C TRP A 30 -12.72 11.61 -1.10
N SER A 31 -13.49 10.68 -0.56
CA SER A 31 -13.20 9.26 -0.73
C SER A 31 -13.27 8.82 -2.19
N LEU A 32 -14.19 9.39 -2.98
CA LEU A 32 -14.30 9.11 -4.42
C LEU A 32 -13.19 9.76 -5.22
N SER A 33 -12.87 11.05 -4.95
CA SER A 33 -11.80 11.75 -5.66
C SER A 33 -10.45 11.10 -5.40
N THR A 34 -10.15 10.75 -4.14
CA THR A 34 -8.92 10.06 -3.76
C THR A 34 -8.79 8.70 -4.45
N ALA A 35 -9.86 7.90 -4.48
CA ALA A 35 -9.84 6.62 -5.20
C ALA A 35 -9.56 6.80 -6.70
N ARG A 36 -10.15 7.83 -7.33
CA ARG A 36 -9.93 8.12 -8.76
C ARG A 36 -8.53 8.60 -9.04
N GLU A 37 -8.00 9.51 -8.22
CA GLU A 37 -6.64 10.03 -8.36
C GLU A 37 -5.60 8.93 -8.15
N LEU A 38 -5.81 8.06 -7.17
CA LEU A 38 -4.93 6.90 -6.94
C LEU A 38 -4.96 5.93 -8.12
N ASP A 39 -6.15 5.62 -8.66
CA ASP A 39 -6.30 4.75 -9.83
C ASP A 39 -5.59 5.34 -11.05
N ASP A 40 -5.73 6.63 -11.27
CA ASP A 40 -5.14 7.36 -12.39
C ASP A 40 -3.60 7.41 -12.26
N ALA A 41 -3.09 7.73 -11.06
CA ALA A 41 -1.65 7.75 -10.79
C ALA A 41 -1.00 6.36 -11.01
N ILE A 42 -1.63 5.28 -10.55
CA ILE A 42 -1.12 3.93 -10.76
C ILE A 42 -1.09 3.58 -12.25
N LEU A 43 -2.15 3.91 -12.99
CA LEU A 43 -2.22 3.66 -14.43
C LEU A 43 -1.20 4.51 -15.19
N TYR A 44 -1.07 5.79 -14.85
CA TYR A 44 -0.06 6.67 -15.45
C TYR A 44 1.35 6.10 -15.29
N LEU A 45 1.74 5.75 -14.06
CA LEU A 45 3.04 5.16 -13.77
C LEU A 45 3.25 3.84 -14.53
N ARG A 46 2.22 3.01 -14.60
CA ARG A 46 2.29 1.71 -15.28
C ARG A 46 2.57 1.84 -16.78
N PHE A 47 1.93 2.78 -17.44
CA PHE A 47 1.98 2.89 -18.90
C PHE A 47 3.00 3.89 -19.42
N ASN A 48 3.33 4.93 -18.63
CA ASN A 48 4.17 6.01 -19.10
C ASN A 48 5.57 6.04 -18.46
N GLU A 49 5.75 5.38 -17.30
CA GLU A 49 6.98 5.42 -16.53
C GLU A 49 7.57 4.00 -16.30
N PRO A 50 7.99 3.30 -17.37
CA PRO A 50 8.47 1.92 -17.26
C PRO A 50 9.77 1.77 -16.45
N GLU A 51 10.56 2.84 -16.33
CA GLU A 51 11.81 2.86 -15.58
C GLU A 51 11.64 3.08 -14.09
N ILE A 52 10.42 3.40 -13.62
CA ILE A 52 10.09 3.48 -12.21
C ILE A 52 9.89 2.07 -11.66
N GLY A 53 10.83 1.59 -10.88
CA GLY A 53 10.78 0.25 -10.25
C GLY A 53 10.21 0.24 -8.84
N VAL A 54 10.18 1.41 -8.18
CA VAL A 54 9.78 1.53 -6.78
C VAL A 54 8.69 2.59 -6.61
N LEU A 55 7.63 2.27 -5.87
CA LEU A 55 6.58 3.19 -5.47
C LEU A 55 6.65 3.41 -3.96
N LYS A 56 6.91 4.64 -3.54
CA LYS A 56 6.87 5.07 -2.14
C LYS A 56 5.51 5.70 -1.85
N PHE A 57 4.77 5.16 -0.90
CA PHE A 57 3.50 5.68 -0.42
C PHE A 57 3.68 6.43 0.89
N ALA A 58 3.18 7.64 0.95
CA ALA A 58 3.09 8.45 2.14
C ALA A 58 1.67 9.00 2.28
N SER A 59 1.29 9.44 3.46
CA SER A 59 0.01 10.11 3.67
C SER A 59 0.18 11.26 4.66
N HIS A 60 -0.69 12.24 4.59
CA HIS A 60 -0.77 13.30 5.59
C HIS A 60 -2.22 13.73 5.80
N GLY A 61 -2.59 13.98 7.04
CA GLY A 61 -3.93 14.37 7.42
C GLY A 61 -4.32 13.88 8.81
N ASP A 62 -5.60 13.92 9.08
CA ASP A 62 -6.18 13.50 10.35
C ASP A 62 -6.77 12.10 10.23
N LEU A 63 -6.25 11.16 11.02
CA LEU A 63 -6.72 9.77 11.09
C LEU A 63 -8.22 9.70 11.39
N SER A 64 -8.70 10.52 12.32
CA SER A 64 -10.09 10.51 12.76
C SER A 64 -11.05 10.99 11.65
N ARG A 65 -10.58 11.87 10.79
CA ARG A 65 -11.36 12.30 9.63
C ARG A 65 -11.46 11.22 8.57
N VAL A 66 -10.37 10.51 8.28
CA VAL A 66 -10.43 9.35 7.38
C VAL A 66 -11.42 8.32 7.91
N LEU A 67 -11.33 8.00 9.20
CA LEU A 67 -12.26 7.09 9.88
C LEU A 67 -13.71 7.55 9.73
N SER A 68 -14.00 8.83 9.91
CA SER A 68 -15.37 9.36 9.81
C SER A 68 -15.95 9.22 8.40
N TYR A 69 -15.13 9.32 7.34
CA TYR A 69 -15.55 9.05 5.96
C TYR A 69 -15.86 7.57 5.72
N ASP A 70 -15.05 6.67 6.27
CA ASP A 70 -15.33 5.23 6.21
C ASP A 70 -16.63 4.87 6.94
N GLN A 71 -16.83 5.42 8.14
CA GLN A 71 -18.07 5.24 8.91
C GLN A 71 -19.30 5.78 8.17
N PHE A 72 -19.19 6.94 7.53
CA PHE A 72 -20.28 7.49 6.71
C PHE A 72 -20.65 6.53 5.57
N LEU A 73 -19.67 6.02 4.84
CA LEU A 73 -19.91 5.08 3.74
C LEU A 73 -20.49 3.74 4.23
N GLU A 74 -20.11 3.29 5.42
CA GLU A 74 -20.61 2.06 6.02
C GLU A 74 -22.05 2.22 6.51
N GLN A 75 -22.35 3.29 7.24
CA GLN A 75 -23.69 3.61 7.72
C GLN A 75 -24.72 3.75 6.59
N HIS A 76 -24.27 4.18 5.41
CA HIS A 76 -25.12 4.33 4.23
C HIS A 76 -24.85 3.29 3.15
N SER A 77 -24.39 2.10 3.53
CA SER A 77 -23.98 1.04 2.60
C SER A 77 -25.11 0.55 1.68
N ASP A 78 -26.37 0.70 2.07
CA ASP A 78 -27.54 0.38 1.24
C ASP A 78 -27.77 1.41 0.12
N HIS A 79 -27.23 2.62 0.26
CA HIS A 79 -27.35 3.64 -0.78
C HIS A 79 -26.42 3.32 -1.94
N TRP A 80 -26.97 3.40 -3.17
CA TRP A 80 -26.25 2.98 -4.37
C TRP A 80 -24.89 3.66 -4.55
N LEU A 81 -24.79 4.98 -4.28
CA LEU A 81 -23.55 5.75 -4.46
C LEU A 81 -22.47 5.34 -3.43
N CYS A 82 -22.85 5.16 -2.18
CA CYS A 82 -21.92 4.69 -1.14
C CYS A 82 -21.38 3.31 -1.48
N ARG A 83 -22.26 2.41 -1.94
CA ARG A 83 -21.87 1.08 -2.40
C ARG A 83 -20.91 1.15 -3.60
N GLU A 84 -21.20 1.99 -4.61
CA GLU A 84 -20.32 2.12 -5.78
C GLU A 84 -18.96 2.71 -5.42
N ILE A 85 -18.90 3.67 -4.48
CA ILE A 85 -17.62 4.21 -3.98
C ILE A 85 -16.80 3.10 -3.29
N ARG A 86 -17.42 2.29 -2.41
CA ARG A 86 -16.74 1.15 -1.74
C ARG A 86 -16.28 0.10 -2.77
N LEU A 87 -17.09 -0.21 -3.78
CA LEU A 87 -16.70 -1.14 -4.85
C LEU A 87 -15.58 -0.56 -5.72
N TYR A 88 -15.55 0.76 -5.91
CA TYR A 88 -14.45 1.40 -6.62
C TYR A 88 -13.15 1.30 -5.82
N TRP A 89 -13.15 1.60 -4.53
CA TRP A 89 -11.99 1.37 -3.66
C TRP A 89 -11.51 -0.08 -3.73
N LYS A 90 -12.42 -1.05 -3.62
CA LYS A 90 -12.09 -2.47 -3.77
C LYS A 90 -11.37 -2.78 -5.09
N ARG A 91 -11.80 -2.16 -6.19
CA ARG A 91 -11.15 -2.32 -7.50
C ARG A 91 -9.78 -1.66 -7.54
N VAL A 92 -9.64 -0.44 -7.02
CA VAL A 92 -8.37 0.30 -7.00
C VAL A 92 -7.34 -0.43 -6.14
N LEU A 93 -7.72 -0.89 -4.96
CA LEU A 93 -6.87 -1.68 -4.09
C LEU A 93 -6.41 -2.99 -4.74
N LYS A 94 -7.29 -3.69 -5.47
CA LYS A 94 -6.88 -4.86 -6.28
C LYS A 94 -5.91 -4.48 -7.40
N ARG A 95 -5.99 -3.27 -7.93
CA ARG A 95 -5.02 -2.76 -8.90
C ARG A 95 -3.65 -2.52 -8.26
N LEU A 96 -3.61 -2.05 -7.01
CA LEU A 96 -2.38 -2.02 -6.22
C LEU A 96 -1.78 -3.42 -6.07
N ASP A 97 -2.58 -4.40 -5.65
CA ASP A 97 -2.12 -5.77 -5.46
C ASP A 97 -1.44 -6.37 -6.72
N VAL A 98 -1.94 -6.02 -7.91
CA VAL A 98 -1.35 -6.47 -9.19
C VAL A 98 -0.37 -5.45 -9.80
N THR A 99 0.04 -4.45 -9.04
CA THR A 99 1.10 -3.53 -9.43
C THR A 99 2.44 -4.16 -9.08
N SER A 100 3.06 -4.82 -10.04
CA SER A 100 4.29 -5.61 -9.87
C SER A 100 5.54 -4.75 -9.78
N ARG A 101 5.51 -3.68 -9.01
CA ARG A 101 6.65 -2.84 -8.61
C ARG A 101 6.86 -2.99 -7.13
N SER A 102 8.10 -2.77 -6.66
CA SER A 102 8.34 -2.71 -5.22
C SER A 102 7.57 -1.55 -4.62
N MET A 103 6.72 -1.85 -3.65
CA MET A 103 5.93 -0.84 -2.95
C MET A 103 6.39 -0.72 -1.51
N VAL A 104 6.60 0.50 -1.07
CA VAL A 104 6.98 0.82 0.30
C VAL A 104 6.09 1.91 0.86
N SER A 105 5.62 1.73 2.09
CA SER A 105 4.89 2.76 2.83
C SER A 105 5.78 3.37 3.90
N VAL A 106 5.66 4.69 4.05
CA VAL A 106 6.39 5.49 5.02
C VAL A 106 5.39 6.22 5.90
N ILE A 107 5.46 5.95 7.20
CA ILE A 107 4.49 6.43 8.19
C ILE A 107 5.23 7.38 9.15
N GLU A 108 4.96 8.66 9.01
CA GLU A 108 5.55 9.75 9.81
C GLU A 108 4.49 10.43 10.67
N PRO A 109 4.87 11.23 11.67
CA PRO A 109 3.94 12.10 12.39
C PRO A 109 3.07 12.93 11.43
N GLY A 110 1.76 12.88 11.62
CA GLY A 110 0.81 13.50 10.71
C GLY A 110 0.36 12.62 9.54
N SER A 111 0.87 11.39 9.42
CA SER A 111 0.30 10.39 8.50
C SER A 111 -1.13 10.01 8.90
N CYS A 112 -1.96 9.67 7.91
CA CYS A 112 -3.37 9.35 8.13
C CYS A 112 -3.77 7.95 7.60
N PHE A 113 -2.88 6.96 7.77
CA PHE A 113 -3.19 5.57 7.43
C PHE A 113 -4.18 4.97 8.44
N SER A 114 -5.46 5.11 8.14
CA SER A 114 -6.55 4.49 8.91
C SER A 114 -7.58 3.85 7.98
N GLY A 115 -8.26 2.82 8.44
CA GLY A 115 -9.33 2.15 7.71
C GLY A 115 -8.99 1.87 6.26
N THR A 116 -9.73 2.47 5.32
CA THR A 116 -9.50 2.30 3.87
C THR A 116 -8.09 2.69 3.44
N LEU A 117 -7.49 3.75 4.01
CA LEU A 117 -6.11 4.13 3.66
C LEU A 117 -5.06 3.17 4.24
N ALA A 118 -5.34 2.50 5.35
CA ALA A 118 -4.46 1.47 5.89
C ALA A 118 -4.34 0.25 4.94
N GLU A 119 -5.34 0.00 4.08
CA GLU A 119 -5.24 -1.04 3.04
C GLU A 119 -4.10 -0.77 2.04
N ILE A 120 -3.77 0.49 1.77
CA ILE A 120 -2.62 0.86 0.93
C ILE A 120 -1.31 0.48 1.61
N LEU A 121 -1.20 0.76 2.92
CA LEU A 121 -0.06 0.36 3.73
C LEU A 121 0.13 -1.16 3.71
N PHE A 122 -0.95 -1.94 3.90
CA PHE A 122 -0.89 -3.40 3.91
C PHE A 122 -0.68 -4.02 2.52
N ALA A 123 -0.92 -3.27 1.45
CA ALA A 123 -0.59 -3.69 0.09
C ALA A 123 0.90 -3.53 -0.23
N CYS A 124 1.66 -2.77 0.57
CA CYS A 124 3.08 -2.55 0.37
C CYS A 124 3.92 -3.77 0.79
N ASP A 125 5.05 -3.96 0.10
CA ASP A 125 5.99 -5.05 0.35
C ASP A 125 6.81 -4.80 1.61
N ARG A 126 7.04 -3.50 1.93
CA ARG A 126 7.65 -3.04 3.18
C ARG A 126 6.96 -1.79 3.70
N SER A 127 7.02 -1.61 5.00
CA SER A 127 6.49 -0.45 5.71
C SER A 127 7.47 0.01 6.77
N TYR A 128 7.75 1.30 6.77
CA TYR A 128 8.62 1.98 7.73
C TYR A 128 7.78 2.94 8.55
N MET A 129 7.91 2.92 9.85
CA MET A 129 7.19 3.80 10.76
C MET A 129 8.16 4.50 11.70
N LEU A 130 8.05 5.83 11.77
CA LEU A 130 8.86 6.61 12.70
C LEU A 130 8.36 6.37 14.12
N SER A 131 9.25 5.86 14.99
CA SER A 131 8.98 5.64 16.40
C SER A 131 9.32 6.89 17.22
N GLY A 132 8.49 7.18 18.21
CA GLY A 132 8.69 8.33 19.09
C GLY A 132 8.14 9.65 18.52
N MET A 133 8.43 10.74 19.24
CA MET A 133 8.11 12.12 18.84
C MET A 133 9.38 12.78 18.33
N PRO A 134 9.34 13.48 17.18
CA PRO A 134 10.48 14.25 16.70
C PRO A 134 10.88 15.31 17.73
N GLU A 135 12.18 15.44 17.97
CA GLU A 135 12.70 16.42 18.93
C GLU A 135 12.26 17.85 18.59
N GLY A 136 11.89 18.60 19.61
CA GLY A 136 11.50 20.01 19.49
C GLY A 136 10.13 20.25 18.85
N THR A 137 9.32 19.23 18.65
CA THR A 137 7.95 19.36 18.12
C THR A 137 6.90 18.92 19.15
N ASN A 138 5.67 19.46 18.99
CA ASN A 138 4.48 19.00 19.73
C ASN A 138 3.57 18.16 18.84
N ILE A 139 4.08 17.64 17.73
CA ILE A 139 3.31 16.79 16.81
C ILE A 139 3.19 15.39 17.46
N PRO A 140 1.97 14.82 17.55
CA PRO A 140 1.80 13.48 18.08
C PRO A 140 2.66 12.46 17.30
N PRO A 141 3.13 11.39 17.96
CA PRO A 141 3.88 10.34 17.26
C PRO A 141 3.09 9.75 16.12
N ALA A 142 3.80 9.19 15.14
CA ALA A 142 3.18 8.46 14.05
C ALA A 142 2.30 7.33 14.61
N SER A 143 1.13 7.16 14.03
CA SER A 143 0.20 6.09 14.40
C SER A 143 -0.59 5.60 13.20
N ILE A 144 -1.03 4.35 13.26
CA ILE A 144 -2.01 3.76 12.34
C ILE A 144 -3.27 3.40 13.11
N LEU A 145 -4.40 3.31 12.42
CA LEU A 145 -5.67 2.97 13.04
C LEU A 145 -6.40 1.94 12.20
N LEU A 146 -6.65 0.78 12.79
CA LEU A 146 -7.41 -0.28 12.16
C LEU A 146 -8.91 -0.09 12.45
N THR A 147 -9.72 -0.51 11.50
CA THR A 147 -11.18 -0.54 11.63
C THR A 147 -11.72 -1.89 11.15
N SER A 148 -13.01 -2.14 11.34
CA SER A 148 -13.72 -3.31 10.78
C SER A 148 -13.51 -3.46 9.26
N VAL A 149 -13.28 -2.35 8.55
CA VAL A 149 -13.00 -2.32 7.11
C VAL A 149 -11.80 -3.19 6.73
N ASN A 150 -10.77 -3.27 7.58
CA ASN A 150 -9.53 -4.00 7.31
C ASN A 150 -9.68 -5.53 7.43
N PHE A 151 -10.78 -6.01 8.01
CA PHE A 151 -11.01 -7.43 8.27
C PHE A 151 -12.06 -8.08 7.34
N GLY A 152 -12.38 -7.47 6.20
CA GLY A 152 -13.28 -8.12 5.23
C GLY A 152 -13.83 -7.26 4.10
N ALA A 153 -13.82 -5.93 4.20
CA ALA A 153 -14.45 -5.06 3.20
C ALA A 153 -13.75 -5.10 1.82
N TYR A 154 -12.43 -5.25 1.81
CA TYR A 154 -11.60 -5.10 0.61
C TYR A 154 -10.71 -6.33 0.34
N PRO A 155 -11.28 -7.53 0.09
CA PRO A 155 -10.47 -8.70 -0.20
C PRO A 155 -9.67 -8.53 -1.50
N MET A 156 -8.49 -9.15 -1.53
CA MET A 156 -7.65 -9.30 -2.71
C MET A 156 -8.33 -10.20 -3.76
N SER A 157 -7.69 -10.37 -4.91
CA SER A 157 -8.25 -11.20 -6.00
C SER A 157 -8.33 -12.69 -5.65
N ASN A 158 -7.52 -13.17 -4.70
CA ASN A 158 -7.54 -14.53 -4.18
C ASN A 158 -8.61 -14.75 -3.09
N GLY A 159 -9.38 -13.71 -2.72
CA GLY A 159 -10.43 -13.78 -1.72
C GLY A 159 -9.99 -13.51 -0.28
N LEU A 160 -8.68 -13.43 0.00
CA LEU A 160 -8.14 -13.09 1.31
C LEU A 160 -8.03 -11.57 1.49
N THR A 161 -8.13 -11.09 2.71
CA THR A 161 -7.72 -9.72 3.04
C THR A 161 -6.20 -9.59 3.00
N ARG A 162 -5.69 -8.36 2.96
CA ARG A 162 -4.23 -8.11 3.01
C ARG A 162 -3.64 -8.52 4.35
N LEU A 163 -4.40 -8.33 5.44
CA LEU A 163 -4.00 -8.81 6.76
C LEU A 163 -4.01 -10.34 6.84
N GLU A 164 -5.04 -11.04 6.32
CA GLU A 164 -5.03 -12.50 6.24
C GLU A 164 -3.85 -13.03 5.43
N THR A 165 -3.48 -12.36 4.34
CA THR A 165 -2.31 -12.74 3.54
C THR A 165 -1.01 -12.50 4.30
N ARG A 166 -0.89 -11.38 5.02
CA ARG A 166 0.29 -11.06 5.84
C ARG A 166 0.49 -12.06 6.98
N PHE A 167 -0.59 -12.49 7.61
CA PHE A 167 -0.58 -13.42 8.76
C PHE A 167 -1.04 -14.83 8.42
N LEU A 168 -0.85 -15.27 7.15
CA LEU A 168 -1.38 -16.53 6.64
C LEU A 168 -1.03 -17.75 7.50
N GLY A 169 0.18 -17.79 8.07
CA GLY A 169 0.62 -18.86 8.97
C GLY A 169 0.34 -18.59 10.46
N GLN A 170 -0.32 -17.48 10.80
CA GLN A 170 -0.48 -16.98 12.16
C GLN A 170 -1.90 -16.47 12.43
N PRO A 171 -2.95 -17.28 12.25
CA PRO A 171 -4.33 -16.82 12.35
C PRO A 171 -4.71 -16.34 13.77
N GLU A 172 -4.04 -16.83 14.82
CA GLU A 172 -4.30 -16.40 16.20
C GLU A 172 -3.79 -14.96 16.42
N LEU A 173 -2.66 -14.59 15.80
CA LEU A 173 -2.17 -13.22 15.87
C LEU A 173 -3.11 -12.25 15.15
N LEU A 174 -3.70 -12.68 14.02
CA LEU A 174 -4.71 -11.88 13.33
C LEU A 174 -5.94 -11.60 14.21
N LYS A 175 -6.40 -12.58 15.01
CA LYS A 175 -7.48 -12.37 15.96
C LYS A 175 -7.10 -11.42 17.10
N GLU A 176 -5.86 -11.47 17.55
CA GLU A 176 -5.34 -10.51 18.54
C GLU A 176 -5.34 -9.09 17.96
N ILE A 177 -4.85 -8.92 16.72
CA ILE A 177 -4.87 -7.65 16.02
C ILE A 177 -6.30 -7.11 15.85
N GLU A 178 -7.26 -7.96 15.57
CA GLU A 178 -8.68 -7.57 15.45
C GLU A 178 -9.23 -6.95 16.75
N THR A 179 -8.70 -7.32 17.92
CA THR A 179 -9.08 -6.69 19.20
C THR A 179 -8.58 -5.25 19.36
N LYS A 180 -7.66 -4.81 18.50
CA LYS A 180 -7.07 -3.46 18.50
C LYS A 180 -7.80 -2.48 17.58
N VAL A 181 -8.90 -2.88 16.98
CA VAL A 181 -9.75 -2.00 16.14
C VAL A 181 -10.11 -0.74 16.92
N ASP A 182 -10.15 0.39 16.22
CA ASP A 182 -10.43 1.74 16.74
C ASP A 182 -9.44 2.25 17.80
N THR A 183 -8.27 1.60 17.93
CA THR A 183 -7.20 2.04 18.82
C THR A 183 -5.99 2.51 18.00
N PRO A 184 -5.47 3.73 18.19
CA PRO A 184 -4.24 4.17 17.55
C PRO A 184 -3.06 3.30 17.99
N LEU A 185 -2.33 2.73 17.02
CA LEU A 185 -1.17 1.87 17.24
C LEU A 185 0.10 2.64 16.89
N LEU A 186 1.08 2.61 17.78
CA LEU A 186 2.35 3.32 17.65
C LEU A 186 3.43 2.42 17.03
N GLY A 187 4.57 3.00 16.64
CA GLY A 187 5.63 2.34 15.89
C GLY A 187 6.07 1.01 16.49
N ASP A 188 6.49 1.02 17.75
CA ASP A 188 7.01 -0.19 18.42
C ASP A 188 5.95 -1.29 18.58
N GLU A 189 4.70 -0.90 18.85
CA GLU A 189 3.58 -1.85 18.91
C GLU A 189 3.29 -2.42 17.53
N CYS A 190 3.25 -1.58 16.49
CA CYS A 190 3.03 -2.02 15.12
C CYS A 190 4.12 -2.98 14.63
N GLU A 191 5.38 -2.73 14.95
CA GLU A 191 6.49 -3.62 14.61
C GLU A 191 6.38 -4.95 15.37
N SER A 192 6.16 -4.90 16.69
CA SER A 192 6.05 -6.10 17.52
C SER A 192 4.90 -7.02 17.09
N MET A 193 3.81 -6.43 16.60
CA MET A 193 2.65 -7.16 16.06
C MET A 193 2.81 -7.54 14.58
N GLY A 194 3.88 -7.13 13.91
CA GLY A 194 4.12 -7.39 12.49
C GLY A 194 3.22 -6.58 11.53
N LEU A 195 2.57 -5.52 12.00
CA LEU A 195 1.76 -4.62 11.16
C LEU A 195 2.61 -3.71 10.29
N VAL A 196 3.80 -3.34 10.76
CA VAL A 196 4.84 -2.68 9.98
C VAL A 196 6.09 -3.54 9.93
N THR A 197 6.95 -3.30 8.93
CA THR A 197 8.18 -4.07 8.77
C THR A 197 9.26 -3.61 9.75
N PHE A 198 9.38 -2.28 9.92
CA PHE A 198 10.38 -1.65 10.78
C PHE A 198 9.81 -0.40 11.45
N ALA A 199 10.18 -0.22 12.71
CA ALA A 199 9.99 1.02 13.45
C ALA A 199 11.37 1.58 13.80
N PHE A 200 11.73 2.74 13.25
CA PHE A 200 13.00 3.40 13.49
C PHE A 200 12.80 4.67 14.30
N ASP A 201 13.80 5.02 15.09
CA ASP A 201 13.89 6.33 15.71
C ASP A 201 14.32 7.40 14.69
N GLU A 202 14.33 8.68 15.13
CA GLU A 202 14.66 9.82 14.28
C GLU A 202 16.11 9.77 13.75
N ILE A 203 17.02 9.09 14.43
CA ILE A 203 18.44 9.06 14.07
C ILE A 203 18.69 8.25 12.81
N ASP A 204 18.07 7.08 12.72
CA ASP A 204 18.28 6.14 11.62
C ASP A 204 17.27 6.31 10.48
N TRP A 205 16.19 7.09 10.70
CA TRP A 205 15.03 7.20 9.83
C TRP A 205 15.34 7.50 8.36
N ASP A 206 16.00 8.61 8.11
CA ASP A 206 16.25 9.06 6.75
C ASP A 206 17.23 8.17 6.00
N ASP A 207 18.26 7.69 6.69
CA ASP A 207 19.31 6.86 6.09
C ASP A 207 18.79 5.47 5.73
N GLU A 208 18.04 4.81 6.60
CA GLU A 208 17.47 3.48 6.34
C GLU A 208 16.50 3.49 5.16
N ILE A 209 15.61 4.48 5.10
CA ILE A 209 14.68 4.62 3.98
C ILE A 209 15.45 4.91 2.68
N ARG A 210 16.42 5.83 2.73
CA ARG A 210 17.22 6.21 1.56
C ARG A 210 17.99 5.00 1.01
N ILE A 211 18.69 4.27 1.86
CA ILE A 211 19.47 3.08 1.48
C ILE A 211 18.56 2.05 0.81
N PHE A 212 17.42 1.74 1.43
CA PHE A 212 16.45 0.80 0.84
C PHE A 212 15.97 1.24 -0.55
N LEU A 213 15.59 2.50 -0.69
CA LEU A 213 15.06 3.02 -1.96
C LEU A 213 16.13 3.02 -3.06
N GLU A 214 17.38 3.38 -2.74
CA GLU A 214 18.51 3.36 -3.67
C GLU A 214 18.84 1.93 -4.11
N GLU A 215 18.92 0.99 -3.19
CA GLU A 215 19.18 -0.43 -3.50
C GLU A 215 18.09 -1.02 -4.40
N ARG A 216 16.82 -0.79 -4.06
CA ARG A 216 15.70 -1.31 -4.86
C ARG A 216 15.61 -0.67 -6.24
N ALA A 217 15.88 0.62 -6.34
CA ALA A 217 15.88 1.34 -7.62
C ALA A 217 17.06 0.94 -8.54
N ALA A 218 18.10 0.34 -7.99
CA ALA A 218 19.24 -0.17 -8.76
C ALA A 218 18.93 -1.47 -9.53
N PHE A 219 17.88 -2.21 -9.13
CA PHE A 219 17.47 -3.42 -9.84
C PHE A 219 16.74 -3.09 -11.14
N SER A 220 16.78 -4.04 -12.10
CA SER A 220 15.96 -3.95 -13.30
C SER A 220 14.46 -3.92 -12.92
N PRO A 221 13.69 -2.87 -13.28
CA PRO A 221 12.26 -2.81 -13.00
C PRO A 221 11.50 -4.01 -13.55
N ASP A 222 11.86 -4.46 -14.75
CA ASP A 222 11.20 -5.61 -15.38
C ASP A 222 11.55 -6.93 -14.68
N ALA A 223 12.75 -7.07 -14.12
CA ALA A 223 13.12 -8.25 -13.33
C ALA A 223 12.32 -8.29 -12.02
N MET A 224 12.08 -7.15 -11.40
CA MET A 224 11.30 -7.05 -10.18
C MET A 224 9.83 -7.43 -10.38
N ILE A 225 9.25 -7.20 -11.56
CA ILE A 225 7.87 -7.60 -11.88
C ILE A 225 7.62 -9.08 -11.59
N GLY A 226 8.52 -9.95 -12.03
CA GLY A 226 8.36 -11.40 -11.81
C GLY A 226 8.48 -11.79 -10.34
N MET A 227 9.41 -11.18 -9.63
CA MET A 227 9.62 -11.44 -8.21
C MET A 227 8.39 -10.99 -7.38
N GLU A 228 7.96 -9.76 -7.54
CA GLU A 228 6.83 -9.21 -6.79
C GLU A 228 5.52 -9.97 -7.08
N ALA A 229 5.24 -10.27 -8.35
CA ALA A 229 4.07 -11.04 -8.72
C ALA A 229 4.07 -12.45 -8.11
N ASN A 230 5.25 -13.06 -7.94
CA ASN A 230 5.37 -14.40 -7.38
C ASN A 230 5.23 -14.41 -5.85
N LEU A 231 5.65 -13.36 -5.17
CA LEU A 231 5.64 -13.26 -3.70
C LEU A 231 4.32 -12.73 -3.15
N ARG A 232 3.67 -11.81 -3.85
CA ARG A 232 2.55 -11.00 -3.32
C ARG A 232 1.26 -11.78 -3.06
N PHE A 233 1.00 -12.84 -3.81
CA PHE A 233 -0.21 -13.65 -3.65
C PHE A 233 0.12 -14.95 -2.92
N ALA A 234 0.40 -14.87 -1.62
CA ALA A 234 0.47 -16.03 -0.75
C ALA A 234 -0.92 -16.68 -0.60
N GLY A 235 -0.97 -17.96 -0.27
CA GLY A 235 -2.22 -18.69 -0.09
C GLY A 235 -2.11 -20.15 -0.53
N PRO A 236 -3.24 -20.80 -0.81
CA PRO A 236 -3.31 -22.25 -1.12
C PRO A 236 -2.81 -22.62 -2.51
N GLU A 237 -1.95 -21.83 -3.09
CA GLU A 237 -1.35 -22.09 -4.39
C GLU A 237 -0.17 -23.05 -4.27
N THR A 238 -0.09 -24.05 -5.15
CA THR A 238 1.03 -25.00 -5.17
C THR A 238 2.26 -24.41 -5.87
N MET A 239 3.43 -25.03 -5.63
CA MET A 239 4.66 -24.65 -6.31
C MET A 239 4.53 -24.82 -7.83
N GLU A 240 3.88 -25.90 -8.28
CA GLU A 240 3.67 -26.18 -9.70
C GLU A 240 2.84 -25.11 -10.39
N THR A 241 1.77 -24.63 -9.74
CA THR A 241 0.94 -23.55 -10.30
C THR A 241 1.71 -22.23 -10.35
N LYS A 242 2.54 -21.92 -9.35
CA LYS A 242 3.43 -20.75 -9.38
C LYS A 242 4.44 -20.83 -10.53
N ILE A 243 5.06 -21.98 -10.73
CA ILE A 243 6.05 -22.19 -11.81
C ILE A 243 5.39 -22.03 -13.18
N PHE A 244 4.32 -22.77 -13.45
CA PHE A 244 3.76 -22.85 -14.80
C PHE A 244 2.89 -21.67 -15.17
N SER A 245 2.23 -21.02 -14.23
CA SER A 245 1.39 -19.86 -14.52
C SER A 245 2.11 -18.52 -14.45
N ARG A 246 3.13 -18.38 -13.59
CA ARG A 246 3.81 -17.09 -13.38
C ARG A 246 5.26 -17.08 -13.82
N LEU A 247 6.09 -17.96 -13.28
CA LEU A 247 7.53 -17.93 -13.57
C LEU A 247 7.82 -18.25 -15.04
N SER A 248 7.14 -19.22 -15.63
CA SER A 248 7.34 -19.56 -17.06
C SER A 248 6.87 -18.42 -17.97
N ALA A 249 5.73 -17.81 -17.68
CA ALA A 249 5.26 -16.64 -18.43
C ALA A 249 6.21 -15.45 -18.30
N TRP A 250 6.66 -15.16 -17.09
CA TRP A 250 7.62 -14.09 -16.82
C TRP A 250 8.97 -14.37 -17.50
N GLN A 251 9.49 -15.59 -17.45
CA GLN A 251 10.74 -15.96 -18.09
C GLN A 251 10.69 -15.73 -19.60
N ASN A 252 9.60 -16.10 -20.27
CA ASN A 252 9.44 -15.87 -21.70
C ASN A 252 9.38 -14.37 -22.06
N TRP A 253 8.89 -13.53 -21.15
CA TRP A 253 8.77 -12.09 -21.34
C TRP A 253 10.05 -11.33 -20.99
N ILE A 254 10.76 -11.67 -19.90
CA ILE A 254 11.91 -10.91 -19.39
C ILE A 254 13.07 -10.88 -20.38
N PHE A 255 13.30 -11.95 -21.14
CA PHE A 255 14.35 -12.03 -22.14
C PHE A 255 14.11 -11.16 -23.38
N GLN A 256 12.99 -10.46 -23.44
CA GLN A 256 12.67 -9.47 -24.48
C GLN A 256 12.78 -8.03 -23.96
N ARG A 257 13.09 -7.83 -22.67
CA ARG A 257 13.07 -6.53 -22.03
C ARG A 257 14.45 -5.87 -22.03
N PRO A 258 14.56 -4.60 -22.55
CA PRO A 258 15.86 -3.91 -22.68
C PRO A 258 16.61 -3.72 -21.37
N ASN A 259 15.92 -3.42 -20.25
CA ASN A 259 16.57 -3.24 -18.95
C ASN A 259 17.04 -4.55 -18.31
N ALA A 260 16.63 -5.71 -18.85
CA ALA A 260 17.15 -7.02 -18.45
C ALA A 260 18.29 -7.50 -19.40
N VAL A 261 18.07 -7.50 -20.71
CA VAL A 261 18.97 -8.15 -21.70
C VAL A 261 19.67 -7.19 -22.65
N GLY A 262 19.32 -5.91 -22.69
CA GLY A 262 19.97 -4.89 -23.51
C GLY A 262 21.43 -4.66 -23.11
N GLN A 263 22.16 -3.85 -23.87
CA GLN A 263 23.59 -3.59 -23.60
C GLN A 263 23.86 -3.03 -22.19
N LYS A 264 22.93 -2.22 -21.67
CA LYS A 264 22.97 -1.69 -20.30
C LYS A 264 22.09 -2.51 -19.33
N GLY A 265 21.57 -3.64 -19.78
CA GLY A 265 20.67 -4.46 -18.98
C GLY A 265 21.41 -5.27 -17.91
N ALA A 266 20.68 -5.65 -16.86
CA ALA A 266 21.22 -6.33 -15.69
C ALA A 266 22.04 -7.59 -16.03
N LEU A 267 21.58 -8.41 -16.99
CA LEU A 267 22.29 -9.62 -17.39
C LEU A 267 23.64 -9.35 -18.11
N LYS A 268 23.79 -8.21 -18.79
CA LYS A 268 25.05 -7.82 -19.42
C LYS A 268 26.04 -7.22 -18.43
N ARG A 269 25.54 -6.61 -17.37
CA ARG A 269 26.37 -6.05 -16.29
C ARG A 269 26.77 -7.08 -15.24
N TYR A 270 26.10 -8.23 -15.20
CA TYR A 270 26.40 -9.28 -14.23
C TYR A 270 27.86 -9.72 -14.34
N GLY A 271 28.61 -9.62 -13.24
CA GLY A 271 30.02 -9.97 -13.16
C GLY A 271 30.99 -8.95 -13.78
N SER A 272 30.53 -7.81 -14.32
CA SER A 272 31.38 -6.79 -14.92
C SER A 272 31.90 -5.75 -13.93
N GLY A 273 31.36 -5.68 -12.73
CA GLY A 273 31.69 -4.67 -11.72
C GLY A 273 31.20 -3.24 -12.06
N LEU A 274 30.33 -3.10 -13.04
CA LEU A 274 29.76 -1.83 -13.51
C LEU A 274 28.33 -1.61 -12.96
#